data_e7d6b59cffe089dd70a3976cebf21ec3
#
_entry.id   e7d6b59cffe089dd70a3976cebf21ec3
#
_cell.length_a   1.000
_cell.length_b   1.000
_cell.length_c   1.000
_cell.angle_alpha   90.00
_cell.angle_beta   90.00
_cell.angle_gamma   90.00
#
_symmetry.space_group_name_H-M   'P 1'
#
loop_
_entity.id
_entity.type
_entity.pdbx_description
1 polymer ?
#
loop_
_entity_poly.entity_id
_entity_poly.type
_entity_poly.pdbx_seq_one_letter_code
_entity_poly.pdbx_strand_id
1 'polypeptide(L)'
;NDLANDFDAAAEHPQARKQLLADLQAPALVVIDDFLATDVSAHALNQVFNLLVGREHASTVIASQHEPDYWYDVFSEAALADAVMSRLANHGSKLTLTGEDMRTRNDIKQERMGPATPKRLRQPQKP
;
A
#
# COMPACT_ATOMS: atom_id res chain seq x y z
N ASN A 1 -3.43 -1.38 -6.22
CA ASN A 1 -2.83 -0.12 -6.66
C ASN A 1 -3.84 0.83 -7.30
N ASP A 2 -4.94 1.02 -6.63
CA ASP A 2 -6.10 1.74 -7.16
C ASP A 2 -5.79 3.21 -7.41
N LEU A 3 -5.00 3.85 -6.52
CA LEU A 3 -4.65 5.25 -6.64
C LEU A 3 -3.87 5.58 -7.94
N ALA A 4 -2.89 4.75 -8.30
CA ALA A 4 -2.14 4.94 -9.53
C ALA A 4 -3.02 4.76 -10.76
N ASN A 5 -3.91 3.76 -10.74
CA ASN A 5 -4.88 3.54 -11.80
C ASN A 5 -5.88 4.69 -11.91
N ASP A 6 -6.33 5.26 -10.80
CA ASP A 6 -7.23 6.40 -10.78
C ASP A 6 -6.56 7.65 -11.40
N PHE A 7 -5.28 7.89 -11.09
CA PHE A 7 -4.54 8.98 -11.71
C PHE A 7 -4.32 8.76 -13.21
N ASP A 8 -4.00 7.55 -13.63
CA ASP A 8 -3.83 7.22 -15.04
C ASP A 8 -5.15 7.33 -15.82
N ALA A 9 -6.26 6.88 -15.24
CA ALA A 9 -7.59 7.04 -15.83
C ALA A 9 -8.00 8.51 -15.98
N ALA A 10 -7.57 9.37 -15.06
CA ALA A 10 -7.84 10.81 -15.09
C ALA A 10 -6.83 11.60 -15.94
N ALA A 11 -5.79 10.98 -16.50
CA ALA A 11 -4.69 11.64 -17.20
C ALA A 11 -5.17 12.53 -18.36
N GLU A 12 -6.10 12.01 -19.17
CA GLU A 12 -6.66 12.70 -20.34
C GLU A 12 -7.81 13.67 -19.99
N HIS A 13 -8.19 13.76 -18.71
CA HIS A 13 -9.31 14.57 -18.23
C HIS A 13 -8.85 15.56 -17.16
N PRO A 14 -8.42 16.79 -17.53
CA PRO A 14 -7.85 17.76 -16.59
C PRO A 14 -8.74 18.07 -15.39
N GLN A 15 -10.05 18.15 -15.60
CA GLN A 15 -11.00 18.43 -14.51
C GLN A 15 -11.13 17.25 -13.54
N ALA A 16 -11.18 16.02 -14.06
CA ALA A 16 -11.23 14.80 -13.24
C ALA A 16 -9.94 14.66 -12.41
N ARG A 17 -8.78 14.92 -13.01
CA ARG A 17 -7.48 14.90 -12.32
C ARG A 17 -7.40 15.95 -11.21
N LYS A 18 -7.84 17.15 -11.49
CA LYS A 18 -7.87 18.25 -10.50
C LYS A 18 -8.80 17.92 -9.34
N GLN A 19 -9.97 17.34 -9.62
CA GLN A 19 -10.94 16.94 -8.59
C GLN A 19 -10.38 15.81 -7.74
N LEU A 20 -9.80 14.78 -8.35
CA LEU A 20 -9.18 13.65 -7.64
C LEU A 20 -8.08 14.14 -6.68
N LEU A 21 -7.20 15.02 -7.16
CA LEU A 21 -6.14 15.61 -6.35
C LEU A 21 -6.72 16.42 -5.17
N ALA A 22 -7.73 17.23 -5.42
CA ALA A 22 -8.40 18.02 -4.38
C ALA A 22 -9.06 17.12 -3.32
N ASP A 23 -9.73 16.06 -3.73
CA ASP A 23 -10.38 15.10 -2.83
C ASP A 23 -9.37 14.36 -1.93
N LEU A 24 -8.17 14.11 -2.43
CA LEU A 24 -7.08 13.49 -1.68
C LEU A 24 -6.31 14.49 -0.80
N GLN A 25 -6.31 15.76 -1.15
CA GLN A 25 -5.67 16.82 -0.36
C GLN A 25 -6.51 17.28 0.84
N ALA A 26 -7.82 17.16 0.77
CA ALA A 26 -8.75 17.68 1.77
C ALA A 26 -8.73 16.92 3.13
N PRO A 27 -8.63 15.59 3.20
CA PRO A 27 -8.67 14.87 4.49
C PRO A 27 -7.50 15.22 5.39
N ALA A 28 -7.73 15.24 6.71
CA ALA A 28 -6.67 15.48 7.71
C ALA A 28 -5.59 14.37 7.70
N LEU A 29 -5.97 13.14 7.37
CA LEU A 29 -5.08 12.00 7.22
C LEU A 29 -5.36 11.28 5.91
N VAL A 30 -4.30 10.97 5.16
CA VAL A 30 -4.33 10.07 4.01
C VAL A 30 -3.35 8.92 4.26
N VAL A 31 -3.79 7.71 3.97
CA VAL A 31 -2.96 6.50 4.02
C VAL A 31 -2.81 5.95 2.60
N ILE A 32 -1.58 5.87 2.12
CA ILE A 32 -1.23 5.22 0.86
C ILE A 32 -0.65 3.85 1.20
N ASP A 33 -1.43 2.82 0.96
CA ASP A 33 -1.04 1.44 1.25
C ASP A 33 -0.48 0.74 0.01
N ASP A 34 0.36 -0.26 0.22
CA ASP A 34 1.03 -1.02 -0.85
C ASP A 34 1.75 -0.13 -1.88
N PHE A 35 2.36 0.97 -1.42
CA PHE A 35 3.07 1.89 -2.30
C PHE A 35 4.19 1.18 -3.06
N LEU A 36 4.17 1.29 -4.38
CA LEU A 36 5.12 0.65 -5.32
C LEU A 36 5.12 -0.89 -5.25
N ALA A 37 4.04 -1.52 -4.78
CA ALA A 37 3.90 -2.98 -4.84
C ALA A 37 3.82 -3.51 -6.29
N THR A 38 3.38 -2.67 -7.23
CA THR A 38 3.35 -2.92 -8.67
C THR A 38 3.95 -1.75 -9.42
N ASP A 39 4.24 -1.93 -10.70
CA ASP A 39 4.73 -0.86 -11.56
C ASP A 39 3.75 0.31 -11.61
N VAL A 40 4.29 1.50 -11.49
CA VAL A 40 3.55 2.76 -11.48
C VAL A 40 4.08 3.65 -12.60
N SER A 41 3.18 4.25 -13.37
CA SER A 41 3.55 5.15 -14.46
C SER A 41 4.24 6.42 -13.94
N ALA A 42 5.08 7.03 -14.79
CA ALA A 42 5.70 8.33 -14.49
C ALA A 42 4.64 9.41 -14.23
N HIS A 43 3.51 9.36 -14.94
CA HIS A 43 2.40 10.27 -14.72
C HIS A 43 1.81 10.11 -13.30
N ALA A 44 1.51 8.89 -12.88
CA ALA A 44 0.97 8.63 -11.54
C ALA A 44 1.95 9.04 -10.44
N LEU A 45 3.26 8.80 -10.62
CA LEU A 45 4.30 9.25 -9.68
C LEU A 45 4.37 10.76 -9.55
N ASN A 46 4.23 11.50 -10.66
CA ASN A 46 4.12 12.96 -10.64
C ASN A 46 2.89 13.43 -9.85
N GLN A 47 1.77 12.74 -9.98
CA GLN A 47 0.56 13.08 -9.21
C GLN A 47 0.72 12.77 -7.71
N VAL A 48 1.41 11.69 -7.37
CA VAL A 48 1.77 11.41 -5.96
C VAL A 48 2.67 12.51 -5.41
N PHE A 49 3.65 12.99 -6.17
CA PHE A 49 4.46 14.13 -5.76
C PHE A 49 3.60 15.38 -5.52
N ASN A 50 2.71 15.73 -6.46
CA ASN A 50 1.80 16.85 -6.30
C ASN A 50 0.87 16.69 -5.07
N LEU A 51 0.42 15.47 -4.81
CA LEU A 51 -0.35 15.15 -3.62
C LEU A 51 0.45 15.44 -2.35
N LEU A 52 1.68 14.97 -2.25
CA LEU A 52 2.55 15.20 -1.10
C LEU A 52 2.86 16.69 -0.90
N VAL A 53 3.09 17.42 -1.98
CA VAL A 53 3.28 18.89 -1.94
C VAL A 53 2.06 19.58 -1.36
N GLY A 54 0.87 19.26 -1.86
CA GLY A 54 -0.38 19.86 -1.39
C GLY A 54 -0.77 19.47 0.03
N ARG A 55 -0.15 18.43 0.58
CA ARG A 55 -0.40 17.93 1.94
C ARG A 55 0.71 18.27 2.93
N GLU A 56 1.53 19.25 2.67
CA GLU A 56 2.66 19.64 3.53
C GLU A 56 2.27 19.89 4.99
N HIS A 57 1.07 20.39 5.22
CA HIS A 57 0.52 20.69 6.55
C HIS A 57 -0.51 19.66 7.04
N ALA A 58 -0.65 18.54 6.35
CA ALA A 58 -1.56 17.47 6.71
C ALA A 58 -0.81 16.14 6.88
N SER A 59 -1.40 15.20 7.61
CA SER A 59 -0.76 13.91 7.88
C SER A 59 -0.92 12.96 6.71
N THR A 60 0.19 12.33 6.29
CA THR A 60 0.21 11.29 5.28
C THR A 60 1.02 10.09 5.78
N VAL A 61 0.46 8.90 5.67
CA VAL A 61 1.15 7.63 5.95
C VAL A 61 1.35 6.90 4.64
N ILE A 62 2.57 6.44 4.40
CA ILE A 62 2.90 5.60 3.25
C ILE A 62 3.38 4.26 3.77
N ALA A 63 2.68 3.19 3.42
CA ALA A 63 3.06 1.83 3.71
C ALA A 63 3.60 1.16 2.44
N SER A 64 4.76 0.54 2.52
CA SER A 64 5.40 -0.14 1.41
C SER A 64 6.10 -1.41 1.89
N GLN A 65 6.16 -2.41 1.04
CA GLN A 65 6.95 -3.62 1.26
C GLN A 65 8.43 -3.43 0.91
N HIS A 66 8.76 -2.30 0.29
CA HIS A 66 10.12 -1.99 -0.17
C HIS A 66 10.75 -0.89 0.67
N GLU A 67 12.05 -1.01 0.90
CA GLU A 67 12.84 0.06 1.49
C GLU A 67 12.90 1.29 0.58
N PRO A 68 13.04 2.50 1.13
CA PRO A 68 13.10 3.73 0.34
C PRO A 68 14.16 3.74 -0.76
N ASP A 69 15.29 3.06 -0.56
CA ASP A 69 16.35 2.97 -1.58
C ASP A 69 15.87 2.28 -2.87
N TYR A 70 14.99 1.29 -2.74
CA TYR A 70 14.36 0.63 -3.89
C TYR A 70 13.47 1.59 -4.69
N TRP A 71 12.87 2.57 -4.05
CA TRP A 71 12.00 3.53 -4.73
C TRP A 71 12.74 4.34 -5.79
N TYR A 72 14.04 4.65 -5.57
CA TYR A 72 14.88 5.29 -6.58
C TYR A 72 14.99 4.48 -7.87
N ASP A 73 15.04 3.16 -7.77
CA ASP A 73 15.16 2.28 -8.93
C ASP A 73 13.85 2.23 -9.75
N VAL A 74 12.72 2.46 -9.10
CA VAL A 74 11.39 2.43 -9.74
C VAL A 74 11.06 3.75 -10.43
N PHE A 75 11.55 4.86 -9.90
CA PHE A 75 11.31 6.17 -10.51
C PHE A 75 12.11 6.31 -11.81
N SER A 76 11.42 6.58 -12.91
CA SER A 76 12.05 6.77 -14.23
C SER A 76 12.88 8.06 -14.34
N GLU A 77 12.63 9.03 -13.47
CA GLU A 77 13.31 10.31 -13.42
C GLU A 77 13.97 10.53 -12.07
N ALA A 78 15.30 10.64 -12.07
CA ALA A 78 16.09 10.84 -10.85
C ALA A 78 15.68 12.11 -10.09
N ALA A 79 15.39 13.20 -10.80
CA ALA A 79 14.96 14.46 -10.19
C ALA A 79 13.62 14.32 -9.45
N LEU A 80 12.67 13.55 -10.00
CA LEU A 80 11.40 13.27 -9.36
C LEU A 80 11.60 12.38 -8.12
N ALA A 81 12.44 11.35 -8.23
CA ALA A 81 12.82 10.50 -7.10
C ALA A 81 13.41 11.32 -5.96
N ASP A 82 14.40 12.18 -6.26
CA ASP A 82 15.02 13.06 -5.28
C ASP A 82 14.02 14.00 -4.61
N ALA A 83 13.09 14.55 -5.38
CA ALA A 83 12.08 15.47 -4.86
C ALA A 83 11.11 14.76 -3.89
N VAL A 84 10.64 13.57 -4.24
CA VAL A 84 9.77 12.76 -3.37
C VAL A 84 10.52 12.31 -2.12
N MET A 85 11.73 11.77 -2.27
CA MET A 85 12.52 11.26 -1.17
C MET A 85 12.95 12.37 -0.20
N SER A 86 13.35 13.54 -0.72
CA SER A 86 13.67 14.70 0.10
C SER A 86 12.49 15.15 0.95
N ARG A 87 11.29 15.13 0.38
CA ARG A 87 10.08 15.51 1.10
C ARG A 87 9.76 14.52 2.22
N LEU A 88 9.84 13.21 1.93
CA LEU A 88 9.60 12.17 2.92
C LEU A 88 10.66 12.18 4.03
N ALA A 89 11.92 12.40 3.71
CA ALA A 89 13.01 12.44 4.68
C ALA A 89 12.97 13.67 5.59
N ASN A 90 12.62 14.83 5.04
CA ASN A 90 12.64 16.09 5.78
C ASN A 90 11.40 16.32 6.64
N HIS A 91 10.27 15.71 6.28
CA HIS A 91 8.99 15.91 6.95
C HIS A 91 8.38 14.63 7.53
N GLY A 92 9.05 13.50 7.36
CA GLY A 92 8.55 12.18 7.76
C GLY A 92 9.42 11.48 8.78
N SER A 93 8.82 10.49 9.41
CA SER A 93 9.50 9.51 10.26
C SER A 93 9.37 8.14 9.61
N LYS A 94 10.49 7.43 9.48
CA LYS A 94 10.51 6.05 8.99
C LYS A 94 10.28 5.08 10.13
N LEU A 95 9.32 4.18 9.96
CA LEU A 95 9.09 3.05 10.85
C LEU A 95 9.30 1.75 10.07
N THR A 96 10.26 0.94 10.49
CA THR A 96 10.50 -0.38 9.90
C THR A 96 9.84 -1.44 10.77
N LEU A 97 8.90 -2.18 10.20
CA LEU A 97 8.25 -3.32 10.85
C LEU A 97 8.98 -4.61 10.48
N THR A 98 9.37 -5.38 11.49
CA THR A 98 10.02 -6.67 11.33
C THR A 98 9.19 -7.74 12.05
N GLY A 99 9.26 -8.99 11.58
CA GLY A 99 8.58 -10.10 12.20
C GLY A 99 7.99 -11.06 11.17
N GLU A 100 7.29 -12.07 11.67
CA GLU A 100 6.63 -13.05 10.82
C GLU A 100 5.37 -12.46 10.16
N ASP A 101 5.10 -12.89 8.92
CA ASP A 101 3.84 -12.58 8.27
C ASP A 101 2.67 -13.27 9.00
N MET A 102 1.86 -12.47 9.66
CA MET A 102 0.74 -12.96 10.45
C MET A 102 -0.38 -13.57 9.60
N ARG A 103 -0.45 -13.24 8.31
CA ARG A 103 -1.40 -13.85 7.37
C ARG A 103 -1.04 -15.30 7.13
N THR A 104 0.22 -15.59 6.80
CA THR A 104 0.74 -16.95 6.63
C THR A 104 0.59 -17.79 7.91
N ARG A 105 0.75 -17.19 9.08
CA ARG A 105 0.60 -17.88 10.36
C ARG A 105 -0.83 -18.33 10.64
N ASN A 106 -1.83 -17.59 10.20
CA ASN A 106 -3.24 -17.97 10.34
C ASN A 106 -3.60 -19.15 9.41
N ASP A 107 -3.08 -19.16 8.20
CA ASP A 107 -3.29 -20.25 7.23
C ASP A 107 -2.69 -21.56 7.73
N ILE A 108 -1.49 -21.55 8.30
CA ILE A 108 -0.85 -22.72 8.90
C ILE A 108 -1.64 -23.27 10.10
N LYS A 109 -2.30 -22.40 10.88
CA LYS A 109 -3.16 -22.85 11.97
C LYS A 109 -4.42 -23.55 11.47
N GLN A 110 -5.01 -23.10 10.37
CA GLN A 110 -6.17 -23.75 9.76
C GLN A 110 -5.83 -25.11 9.17
N GLU A 111 -4.67 -25.27 8.54
CA GLU A 111 -4.21 -26.56 8.03
C GLU A 111 -3.88 -27.56 9.15
N ARG A 112 -3.38 -27.09 10.30
CA ARG A 112 -3.11 -27.95 11.48
C ARG A 112 -4.36 -28.37 12.23
N MET A 113 -5.46 -27.67 12.05
CA MET A 113 -6.79 -28.06 12.52
C MET A 113 -7.55 -28.75 11.39
N GLY A 114 -6.97 -29.81 10.82
CA GLY A 114 -7.65 -30.67 9.85
C GLY A 114 -9.02 -31.11 10.35
N PRO A 115 -9.95 -31.49 9.43
CA PRO A 115 -11.32 -31.81 9.80
C PRO A 115 -11.33 -32.85 10.90
N ALA A 116 -12.02 -32.56 12.00
CA ALA A 116 -12.19 -33.48 13.10
C ALA A 116 -12.76 -34.78 12.54
N THR A 117 -11.98 -35.85 12.63
CA THR A 117 -12.42 -37.19 12.23
C THR A 117 -13.67 -37.52 13.04
N PRO A 118 -14.82 -37.81 12.44
CA PRO A 118 -15.99 -38.17 13.21
C PRO A 118 -15.68 -39.44 14.00
N LYS A 119 -15.78 -39.35 15.31
CA LYS A 119 -15.69 -40.53 16.18
C LYS A 119 -16.74 -41.54 15.70
N ARG A 120 -16.29 -42.66 15.14
CA ARG A 120 -17.16 -43.81 14.90
C ARG A 120 -17.83 -44.18 16.23
N LEU A 121 -19.13 -43.96 16.28
CA LEU A 121 -19.98 -44.51 17.33
C LEU A 121 -19.77 -46.03 17.31
N ARG A 122 -19.18 -46.59 18.37
CA ARG A 122 -19.18 -48.04 18.60
C ARG A 122 -20.63 -48.47 18.70
N GLN A 123 -21.07 -49.25 17.75
CA GLN A 123 -22.33 -49.98 17.90
C GLN A 123 -22.20 -50.91 19.07
N PRO A 124 -23.21 -50.99 19.96
CA PRO A 124 -23.20 -52.00 21.01
C PRO A 124 -23.31 -53.39 20.36
N GLN A 125 -22.34 -54.24 20.67
CA GLN A 125 -22.46 -55.65 20.28
C GLN A 125 -23.64 -56.24 21.04
N LYS A 126 -24.61 -56.77 20.28
CA LYS A 126 -25.65 -57.63 20.87
C LYS A 126 -25.02 -58.92 21.39
N PRO A 127 -25.44 -59.40 22.54
CA PRO A 127 -24.98 -60.68 23.08
C PRO A 127 -25.42 -61.89 22.24
#